data_73325cbc3d28dae27943cff2c10a6a8c
#
_entry.id   73325cbc3d28dae27943cff2c10a6a8c
#
_cell.length_a   1.000
_cell.length_b   1.000
_cell.length_c   1.000
_cell.angle_alpha   90.00
_cell.angle_beta   90.00
_cell.angle_gamma   90.00
#
_symmetry.space_group_name_H-M   'P 1'
#
loop_
_entity.id
_entity.type
_entity.pdbx_description
1 polymer ?
#
loop_
_entity_poly.entity_id
_entity_poly.type
_entity_poly.pdbx_seq_one_letter_code
_entity_poly.pdbx_strand_id
1 'polypeptide(L)'
;MSKLKGFIKSKDCYLWMMMIVGTIIYCFGIVFLLDLGEFYAGGITGIAQLITAIMKKFFDVEFAGFKSIFVGLLNFPLFVIAWRGVSKRFAVTSLSSVLLQMLFIYLFELLFKAGFNPFQAFGLSKDPGSMLCLSILGG
;
A
#
# COMPACT_ATOMS: atom_id res chain seq x y z
N MET A 1 9.86 38.72 -1.84
CA MET A 1 10.43 37.36 -1.65
C MET A 1 9.76 36.53 -0.57
N SER A 2 9.19 37.11 0.50
CA SER A 2 8.51 36.37 1.57
C SER A 2 7.19 35.70 1.16
N LYS A 3 6.38 36.33 0.32
CA LYS A 3 5.10 35.81 -0.19
C LYS A 3 5.27 34.60 -1.11
N LEU A 4 6.35 34.54 -1.90
CA LEU A 4 6.67 33.39 -2.75
C LEU A 4 7.06 32.14 -1.91
N LYS A 5 7.83 32.33 -0.83
CA LYS A 5 8.18 31.24 0.09
C LYS A 5 6.95 30.65 0.82
N GLY A 6 5.99 31.49 1.21
CA GLY A 6 4.73 31.05 1.79
C GLY A 6 3.85 30.26 0.82
N PHE A 7 3.79 30.68 -0.45
CA PHE A 7 3.00 30.03 -1.49
C PHE A 7 3.59 28.65 -1.89
N ILE A 8 4.93 28.57 -1.97
CA ILE A 8 5.64 27.29 -2.23
C ILE A 8 5.45 26.33 -1.05
N LYS A 9 5.56 26.84 0.18
CA LYS A 9 5.35 26.03 1.40
C LYS A 9 3.91 25.51 1.52
N SER A 10 2.92 26.31 1.11
CA SER A 10 1.50 25.88 1.09
C SER A 10 1.27 24.78 0.03
N LYS A 11 1.84 24.88 -1.16
CA LYS A 11 1.76 23.84 -2.19
C LYS A 11 2.46 22.54 -1.79
N ASP A 12 3.61 22.64 -1.14
CA ASP A 12 4.32 21.47 -0.65
C ASP A 12 3.52 20.77 0.46
N CYS A 13 2.92 21.51 1.39
CA CYS A 13 2.05 20.96 2.43
C CYS A 13 0.83 20.24 1.81
N TYR A 14 0.19 20.82 0.80
CA TYR A 14 -0.91 20.21 0.08
C TYR A 14 -0.51 18.91 -0.62
N LEU A 15 0.65 18.89 -1.29
CA LEU A 15 1.18 17.69 -1.94
C LEU A 15 1.43 16.55 -0.92
N TRP A 16 2.00 16.88 0.25
CA TRP A 16 2.22 15.91 1.31
C TRP A 16 0.91 15.36 1.87
N MET A 17 -0.08 16.22 2.11
CA MET A 17 -1.41 15.77 2.56
C MET A 17 -2.07 14.84 1.53
N MET A 18 -2.06 15.21 0.25
CA MET A 18 -2.61 14.37 -0.83
C MET A 18 -1.88 13.02 -0.92
N MET A 19 -0.58 13.02 -0.75
CA MET A 19 0.22 11.78 -0.73
C MET A 19 -0.19 10.87 0.43
N ILE A 20 -0.32 11.41 1.64
CA ILE A 20 -0.72 10.63 2.82
C ILE A 20 -2.12 10.06 2.64
N VAL A 21 -3.10 10.87 2.25
CA VAL A 21 -4.47 10.43 2.03
C VAL A 21 -4.55 9.37 0.93
N GLY A 22 -3.87 9.60 -0.20
CA GLY A 22 -3.81 8.63 -1.30
C GLY A 22 -3.18 7.29 -0.86
N THR A 23 -2.10 7.34 -0.08
CA THR A 23 -1.45 6.14 0.45
C THR A 23 -2.36 5.36 1.41
N ILE A 24 -3.11 6.05 2.27
CA ILE A 24 -4.07 5.41 3.18
C ILE A 24 -5.17 4.68 2.39
N ILE A 25 -5.78 5.37 1.42
CA ILE A 25 -6.84 4.80 0.58
C ILE A 25 -6.31 3.59 -0.21
N TYR A 26 -5.11 3.70 -0.78
CA TYR A 26 -4.46 2.64 -1.52
C TYR A 26 -4.17 1.41 -0.64
N CYS A 27 -3.58 1.61 0.54
CA CYS A 27 -3.30 0.51 1.47
C CYS A 27 -4.58 -0.15 2.00
N PHE A 28 -5.63 0.65 2.24
CA PHE A 28 -6.94 0.12 2.60
C PHE A 28 -7.50 -0.77 1.48
N GLY A 29 -7.43 -0.32 0.23
CA GLY A 29 -7.83 -1.11 -0.93
C GLY A 29 -7.09 -2.45 -1.02
N ILE A 30 -5.77 -2.44 -0.85
CA ILE A 30 -4.96 -3.66 -0.91
C ILE A 30 -5.32 -4.64 0.20
N VAL A 31 -5.37 -4.19 1.45
CA VAL A 31 -5.51 -5.10 2.60
C VAL A 31 -6.95 -5.57 2.76
N PHE A 32 -7.93 -4.70 2.56
CA PHE A 32 -9.34 -5.04 2.82
C PHE A 32 -10.11 -5.50 1.58
N LEU A 33 -9.79 -4.97 0.40
CA LEU A 33 -10.52 -5.32 -0.81
C LEU A 33 -9.86 -6.47 -1.56
N LEU A 34 -8.56 -6.37 -1.84
CA LEU A 34 -7.87 -7.37 -2.64
C LEU A 34 -7.57 -8.64 -1.83
N ASP A 35 -7.11 -8.52 -0.60
CA ASP A 35 -6.80 -9.70 0.22
C ASP A 35 -8.05 -10.53 0.55
N LEU A 36 -9.19 -9.88 0.77
CA LEU A 36 -10.45 -10.58 1.00
C LEU A 36 -10.90 -11.40 -0.21
N GLY A 37 -10.68 -10.86 -1.42
CA GLY A 37 -10.98 -11.51 -2.68
C GLY A 37 -9.91 -12.48 -3.19
N GLU A 38 -8.78 -12.61 -2.47
CA GLU A 38 -7.59 -13.36 -2.92
C GLU A 38 -7.02 -12.82 -4.24
N PHE A 39 -7.26 -11.53 -4.53
CA PHE A 39 -6.72 -10.84 -5.69
C PHE A 39 -5.39 -10.19 -5.39
N TYR A 40 -4.56 -10.06 -6.40
CA TYR A 40 -3.25 -9.41 -6.30
C TYR A 40 -3.27 -8.06 -6.99
N ALA A 41 -2.70 -7.05 -6.33
CA ALA A 41 -2.51 -5.74 -6.94
C ALA A 41 -1.59 -5.84 -8.16
N GLY A 42 -1.66 -4.87 -9.05
CA GLY A 42 -0.72 -4.78 -10.16
C GLY A 42 0.67 -4.31 -9.71
N GLY A 43 1.65 -4.47 -10.61
CA GLY A 43 3.01 -3.96 -10.40
C GLY A 43 3.79 -4.65 -9.28
N ILE A 44 4.72 -3.91 -8.68
CA ILE A 44 5.65 -4.43 -7.66
C ILE A 44 4.93 -4.86 -6.38
N THR A 45 3.89 -4.16 -5.99
CA THR A 45 3.07 -4.52 -4.83
C THR A 45 2.41 -5.89 -5.04
N GLY A 46 1.93 -6.18 -6.26
CA GLY A 46 1.36 -7.48 -6.60
C GLY A 46 2.38 -8.60 -6.56
N ILE A 47 3.60 -8.36 -7.01
CA ILE A 47 4.72 -9.31 -6.90
C ILE A 47 5.02 -9.59 -5.42
N ALA A 48 5.05 -8.57 -4.57
CA ALA A 48 5.25 -8.74 -3.13
C ALA A 48 4.14 -9.58 -2.50
N GLN A 49 2.89 -9.33 -2.87
CA GLN A 49 1.74 -10.13 -2.42
C GLN A 49 1.85 -11.59 -2.86
N LEU A 50 2.20 -11.83 -4.12
CA LEU A 50 2.38 -13.17 -4.67
C LEU A 50 3.48 -13.94 -3.94
N ILE A 51 4.64 -13.32 -3.72
CA ILE A 51 5.74 -13.92 -2.97
C ILE A 51 5.29 -14.27 -1.55
N THR A 52 4.59 -13.36 -0.88
CA THR A 52 4.07 -13.59 0.48
C THR A 52 3.08 -14.76 0.50
N ALA A 53 2.19 -14.84 -0.49
CA ALA A 53 1.22 -15.94 -0.60
C ALA A 53 1.90 -17.30 -0.84
N ILE A 54 2.93 -17.33 -1.68
CA ILE A 54 3.73 -18.53 -1.94
C ILE A 54 4.46 -18.96 -0.65
N MET A 55 5.10 -18.02 0.04
CA MET A 55 5.79 -18.31 1.31
C MET A 55 4.82 -18.84 2.38
N LYS A 56 3.65 -18.24 2.51
CA LYS A 56 2.60 -18.71 3.42
C LYS A 56 2.19 -20.14 3.09
N LYS A 57 2.04 -20.48 1.82
CA LYS A 57 1.60 -21.81 1.38
C LYS A 57 2.67 -22.90 1.56
N PHE A 58 3.95 -22.58 1.36
CA PHE A 58 5.03 -23.55 1.39
C PHE A 58 5.73 -23.69 2.76
N PHE A 59 5.80 -22.59 3.52
CA PHE A 59 6.56 -22.54 4.77
C PHE A 59 5.68 -22.39 6.02
N ASP A 60 4.38 -22.24 5.85
CA ASP A 60 3.38 -22.05 6.93
C ASP A 60 3.75 -20.89 7.88
N VAL A 61 4.49 -19.90 7.37
CA VAL A 61 4.97 -18.75 8.14
C VAL A 61 3.98 -17.60 8.03
N GLU A 62 3.15 -17.45 9.05
CA GLU A 62 2.23 -16.32 9.20
C GLU A 62 2.84 -15.21 10.06
N PHE A 63 3.79 -14.48 9.55
CA PHE A 63 4.28 -13.29 10.24
C PHE A 63 3.59 -12.03 9.72
N ALA A 64 2.90 -11.30 10.63
CA ALA A 64 2.34 -9.99 10.27
C ALA A 64 3.49 -9.06 9.86
N GLY A 65 3.41 -8.50 8.67
CA GLY A 65 4.44 -7.60 8.16
C GLY A 65 5.33 -8.18 7.04
N PHE A 66 5.28 -9.48 6.72
CA PHE A 66 6.04 -10.01 5.58
C PHE A 66 5.71 -9.26 4.28
N LYS A 67 4.44 -9.02 4.02
CA LYS A 67 3.97 -8.27 2.87
C LYS A 67 4.55 -6.86 2.82
N SER A 68 4.52 -6.16 3.94
CA SER A 68 5.05 -4.80 4.02
C SER A 68 6.57 -4.76 3.79
N ILE A 69 7.31 -5.74 4.32
CA ILE A 69 8.77 -5.88 4.12
C ILE A 69 9.07 -6.14 2.64
N PHE A 70 8.37 -7.07 1.98
CA PHE A 70 8.57 -7.36 0.57
C PHE A 70 8.23 -6.18 -0.34
N VAL A 71 7.18 -5.42 -0.02
CA VAL A 71 6.86 -4.18 -0.73
C VAL A 71 8.03 -3.20 -0.63
N GLY A 72 8.59 -2.99 0.54
CA GLY A 72 9.76 -2.13 0.71
C GLY A 72 11.01 -2.64 0.00
N LEU A 73 11.31 -3.93 0.14
CA LEU A 73 12.48 -4.56 -0.46
C LEU A 73 12.45 -4.50 -1.99
N LEU A 74 11.31 -4.80 -2.59
CA LEU A 74 11.13 -4.76 -4.06
C LEU A 74 11.13 -3.33 -4.61
N ASN A 75 10.69 -2.35 -3.83
CA ASN A 75 10.75 -0.94 -4.21
C ASN A 75 12.17 -0.34 -4.04
N PHE A 76 13.05 -0.95 -3.25
CA PHE A 76 14.39 -0.44 -3.00
C PHE A 76 15.25 -0.27 -4.28
N PRO A 77 15.36 -1.25 -5.20
CA PRO A 77 16.13 -1.06 -6.42
C PRO A 77 15.55 0.05 -7.31
N LEU A 78 14.22 0.19 -7.38
CA LEU A 78 13.60 1.31 -8.10
C LEU A 78 13.96 2.65 -7.48
N PHE A 79 14.03 2.72 -6.16
CA PHE A 79 14.44 3.92 -5.45
C PHE A 79 15.88 4.31 -5.80
N VAL A 80 16.81 3.35 -5.85
CA VAL A 80 18.22 3.58 -6.23
C VAL A 80 18.32 4.13 -7.67
N ILE A 81 17.52 3.58 -8.59
CA ILE A 81 17.46 4.03 -9.99
C ILE A 81 16.88 5.46 -10.05
N ALA A 82 15.79 5.73 -9.33
CA ALA A 82 15.15 7.04 -9.27
C ALA A 82 16.08 8.12 -8.67
N TRP A 83 16.87 7.77 -7.65
CA TRP A 83 17.83 8.67 -7.04
C TRP A 83 18.90 9.17 -8.02
N ARG A 84 19.36 8.27 -8.89
CA ARG A 84 20.38 8.59 -9.91
C ARG A 84 19.83 9.18 -11.19
N GLY A 85 18.60 8.80 -11.57
CA GLY A 85 18.05 9.10 -12.89
C GLY A 85 17.08 10.27 -12.96
N VAL A 86 16.45 10.69 -11.85
CA VAL A 86 15.38 11.70 -11.91
C VAL A 86 15.77 12.96 -11.13
N SER A 87 15.32 13.09 -9.91
CA SER A 87 15.66 14.22 -9.04
C SER A 87 15.64 13.81 -7.58
N LYS A 88 16.51 14.44 -6.79
CA LYS A 88 16.58 14.19 -5.34
C LYS A 88 15.23 14.43 -4.64
N ARG A 89 14.48 15.48 -5.07
CA ARG A 89 13.18 15.80 -4.49
C ARG A 89 12.15 14.70 -4.78
N PHE A 90 12.12 14.21 -6.01
CA PHE A 90 11.25 13.11 -6.40
C PHE A 90 11.61 11.82 -5.65
N ALA A 91 12.89 11.48 -5.56
CA ALA A 91 13.37 10.31 -4.84
C ALA A 91 12.98 10.33 -3.35
N VAL A 92 13.13 11.48 -2.67
CA VAL A 92 12.73 11.64 -1.27
C VAL A 92 11.22 11.49 -1.09
N THR A 93 10.41 12.10 -1.96
CA THR A 93 8.95 11.97 -1.90
C THR A 93 8.50 10.54 -2.15
N SER A 94 9.08 9.86 -3.13
CA SER A 94 8.80 8.45 -3.43
C SER A 94 9.20 7.53 -2.27
N LEU A 95 10.38 7.75 -1.68
CA LEU A 95 10.81 6.99 -0.50
C LEU A 95 9.85 7.16 0.67
N SER A 96 9.44 8.41 0.94
CA SER A 96 8.48 8.70 2.00
C SER A 96 7.13 8.01 1.75
N SER A 97 6.66 8.00 0.49
CA SER A 97 5.43 7.29 0.12
C SER A 97 5.54 5.78 0.35
N VAL A 98 6.65 5.16 -0.04
CA VAL A 98 6.87 3.72 0.18
C VAL A 98 6.96 3.37 1.66
N LEU A 99 7.66 4.19 2.45
CA LEU A 99 7.74 3.98 3.91
C LEU A 99 6.36 4.10 4.59
N LEU A 100 5.56 5.09 4.19
CA LEU A 100 4.19 5.24 4.65
C LEU A 100 3.32 4.04 4.23
N GLN A 101 3.48 3.58 2.98
CA GLN A 101 2.78 2.40 2.47
C GLN A 101 3.13 1.15 3.29
N MET A 102 4.40 0.90 3.58
CA MET A 102 4.83 -0.20 4.43
C MET A 102 4.21 -0.13 5.82
N LEU A 103 4.20 1.06 6.43
CA LEU A 103 3.62 1.28 7.75
C LEU A 103 2.11 1.02 7.76
N PHE A 104 1.37 1.57 6.79
CA PHE A 104 -0.08 1.39 6.72
C PHE A 104 -0.49 -0.03 6.36
N ILE A 105 0.21 -0.71 5.46
CA ILE A 105 -0.03 -2.13 5.17
C ILE A 105 0.15 -2.96 6.44
N TYR A 106 1.25 -2.76 7.15
CA TYR A 106 1.51 -3.46 8.42
C TYR A 106 0.40 -3.20 9.45
N LEU A 107 0.02 -1.93 9.62
CA LEU A 107 -1.02 -1.54 10.57
C LEU A 107 -2.39 -2.15 10.21
N PHE A 108 -2.77 -2.12 8.95
CA PHE A 108 -4.03 -2.69 8.47
C PHE A 108 -4.03 -4.23 8.55
N GLU A 109 -2.91 -4.90 8.26
CA GLU A 109 -2.78 -6.35 8.48
C GLU A 109 -2.95 -6.71 9.96
N LEU A 110 -2.40 -5.90 10.86
CA LEU A 110 -2.56 -6.10 12.30
C LEU A 110 -4.03 -5.93 12.73
N LEU A 111 -4.70 -4.89 12.22
CA LEU A 111 -6.13 -4.66 12.45
C LEU A 111 -6.98 -5.81 11.91
N PHE A 112 -6.66 -6.31 10.72
CA PHE A 112 -7.34 -7.45 10.10
C PHE A 112 -7.20 -8.72 10.95
N LYS A 113 -5.99 -9.00 11.46
CA LYS A 113 -5.73 -10.13 12.38
C LYS A 113 -6.42 -9.98 13.74
N ALA A 114 -6.61 -8.73 14.20
CA ALA A 114 -7.35 -8.43 15.42
C ALA A 114 -8.88 -8.63 15.28
N GLY A 115 -9.35 -9.08 14.11
CA GLY A 115 -10.77 -9.35 13.84
C GLY A 115 -11.57 -8.16 13.32
N PHE A 116 -10.91 -7.05 13.02
CA PHE A 116 -11.55 -5.89 12.43
C PHE A 116 -11.73 -6.09 10.92
N ASN A 117 -12.84 -6.73 10.54
CA ASN A 117 -13.24 -6.92 9.15
C ASN A 117 -14.43 -6.00 8.82
N PRO A 118 -14.21 -4.80 8.29
CA PRO A 118 -15.29 -3.86 7.98
C PRO A 118 -16.30 -4.45 6.98
N PHE A 119 -15.86 -5.35 6.10
CA PHE A 119 -16.73 -5.96 5.09
C PHE A 119 -17.58 -7.12 5.60
N GLN A 120 -17.17 -7.82 6.65
CA GLN A 120 -18.04 -8.77 7.35
C GLN A 120 -19.22 -8.07 8.03
N ALA A 121 -18.98 -6.85 8.52
CA ALA A 121 -20.04 -6.01 9.07
C ALA A 121 -21.07 -5.57 8.00
N PHE A 122 -20.69 -5.51 6.73
CA PHE A 122 -21.57 -5.19 5.59
C PHE A 122 -22.18 -6.44 4.94
N GLY A 123 -21.98 -7.64 5.49
CA GLY A 123 -22.56 -8.88 4.95
C GLY A 123 -22.01 -9.31 3.59
N LEU A 124 -20.85 -8.79 3.18
CA LEU A 124 -20.15 -9.21 1.97
C LEU A 124 -19.53 -10.58 2.22
N SER A 125 -20.25 -11.63 1.85
CA SER A 125 -19.77 -13.01 1.87
C SER A 125 -18.85 -13.30 0.66
N LYS A 126 -18.13 -14.43 0.71
CA LYS A 126 -17.28 -14.90 -0.40
C LYS A 126 -18.09 -15.37 -1.62
N ASP A 127 -19.12 -14.64 -2.00
CA ASP A 127 -19.90 -14.93 -3.20
C ASP A 127 -19.18 -14.39 -4.45
N PRO A 128 -19.28 -15.08 -5.60
CA PRO A 128 -18.61 -14.64 -6.84
C PRO A 128 -18.93 -13.20 -7.26
N GLY A 129 -20.16 -12.75 -6.98
CA GLY A 129 -20.58 -11.37 -7.28
C GLY A 129 -19.91 -10.32 -6.38
N SER A 130 -19.79 -10.60 -5.09
CA SER A 130 -19.12 -9.70 -4.15
C SER A 130 -17.62 -9.66 -4.40
N MET A 131 -17.01 -10.77 -4.80
CA MET A 131 -15.61 -10.82 -5.19
C MET A 131 -15.31 -9.97 -6.43
N LEU A 132 -16.17 -10.02 -7.45
CA LEU A 132 -16.04 -9.16 -8.63
C LEU A 132 -16.17 -7.67 -8.27
N CYS A 133 -17.13 -7.30 -7.43
CA CYS A 133 -17.25 -5.91 -6.94
C CYS A 133 -15.99 -5.47 -6.19
N LEU A 134 -15.44 -6.31 -5.32
CA LEU A 134 -14.22 -6.03 -4.56
C LEU A 134 -12.99 -5.86 -5.46
N SER A 135 -12.88 -6.67 -6.53
CA SER A 135 -11.77 -6.55 -7.48
C SER A 135 -11.85 -5.25 -8.30
N ILE A 136 -13.05 -4.83 -8.70
CA ILE A 136 -13.26 -3.57 -9.44
C ILE A 136 -13.00 -2.36 -8.55
N LEU A 137 -13.37 -2.41 -7.27
CA LEU A 137 -13.18 -1.31 -6.33
C LEU A 137 -11.73 -1.21 -5.83
N GLY A 138 -11.01 -2.33 -5.79
CA GLY A 138 -9.64 -2.40 -5.27
C GLY A 138 -8.55 -2.26 -6.33
N GLY A 139 -8.88 -2.47 -7.61
CA GLY A 139 -7.96 -2.31 -8.75
C GLY A 139 -8.01 -0.94 -9.34
#